data_d97728698d88b755df1086e1f083bb98
#
_entry.id   d97728698d88b755df1086e1f083bb98
#
_cell.length_a   1.000
_cell.length_b   1.000
_cell.length_c   1.000
_cell.angle_alpha   90.00
_cell.angle_beta   90.00
_cell.angle_gamma   90.00
#
_symmetry.space_group_name_H-M   'P 1'
#
loop_
_entity.id
_entity.type
_entity.pdbx_description
1 polymer ?
#
loop_
_entity_poly.entity_id
_entity_poly.type
_entity_poly.pdbx_seq_one_letter_code
_entity_poly.pdbx_strand_id
1 'polypeptide(L)'
;MFNHAKEILILSGPPGSGKTTAAAALAQMAGSPKVHLHSDDFWAFIKYGAIAPYLPESQTQNQVVMDALSRTVSAYAEGGYFVILDGIVGPWFLPEFDGLTVPVHYVVLRPFLELAIARCRQRGGDTLTDPAAITALHAQFGALGGLEKHVLEVSNDSPGQLLERVAAAVDTGAFVLRR
;
A
#
# COMPACT_ATOMS: atom_id res chain seq x y z
N MET A 1 -10.80 -18.36 9.14
CA MET A 1 -9.36 -18.43 8.75
C MET A 1 -9.19 -17.68 7.43
N PHE A 2 -8.21 -16.81 7.35
CA PHE A 2 -7.97 -15.94 6.20
C PHE A 2 -7.02 -16.63 5.21
N ASN A 3 -7.58 -17.27 4.17
CA ASN A 3 -6.86 -18.15 3.25
C ASN A 3 -6.80 -17.57 1.83
N HIS A 4 -5.71 -16.85 1.54
CA HIS A 4 -5.44 -16.18 0.27
C HIS A 4 -4.05 -16.53 -0.28
N ALA A 5 -3.63 -17.81 -0.15
CA ALA A 5 -2.36 -18.26 -0.71
C ALA A 5 -2.28 -17.96 -2.21
N LYS A 6 -1.12 -17.50 -2.67
CA LYS A 6 -0.89 -17.10 -4.06
C LYS A 6 -1.67 -15.86 -4.50
N GLU A 7 -2.07 -15.00 -3.58
CA GLU A 7 -2.67 -13.71 -3.90
C GLU A 7 -1.81 -12.58 -3.33
N ILE A 8 -1.95 -11.40 -3.89
CA ILE A 8 -1.22 -10.19 -3.48
C ILE A 8 -2.25 -9.14 -3.07
N LEU A 9 -2.04 -8.52 -1.92
CA LEU A 9 -2.72 -7.28 -1.51
C LEU A 9 -1.74 -6.13 -1.61
N ILE A 10 -2.04 -5.15 -2.45
CA ILE A 10 -1.42 -3.83 -2.44
C ILE A 10 -2.31 -2.92 -1.59
N LEU A 11 -1.87 -2.60 -0.38
CA LEU A 11 -2.57 -1.72 0.55
C LEU A 11 -1.95 -0.33 0.47
N SER A 12 -2.60 0.55 -0.26
CA SER A 12 -2.10 1.88 -0.61
C SER A 12 -2.91 3.01 0.06
N GLY A 13 -2.49 4.24 -0.18
CA GLY A 13 -3.13 5.45 0.32
C GLY A 13 -2.14 6.50 0.82
N PRO A 14 -2.59 7.72 1.14
CA PRO A 14 -1.73 8.80 1.60
C PRO A 14 -1.09 8.51 2.96
N PRO A 15 -0.09 9.31 3.40
CA PRO A 15 0.43 9.26 4.76
C PRO A 15 -0.70 9.38 5.80
N GLY A 16 -0.55 8.71 6.95
CA GLY A 16 -1.56 8.77 8.02
C GLY A 16 -2.83 7.93 7.78
N SER A 17 -2.94 7.19 6.67
CA SER A 17 -4.14 6.39 6.36
C SER A 17 -4.29 5.10 7.18
N GLY A 18 -3.24 4.65 7.87
CA GLY A 18 -3.27 3.43 8.69
C GLY A 18 -2.83 2.15 7.98
N LYS A 19 -2.31 2.24 6.75
CA LYS A 19 -1.84 1.08 5.93
C LYS A 19 -0.97 0.11 6.71
N THR A 20 0.14 0.59 7.24
CA THR A 20 1.14 -0.24 7.91
C THR A 20 0.57 -0.93 9.14
N THR A 21 -0.29 -0.24 9.90
CA THR A 21 -0.96 -0.83 11.07
C THR A 21 -1.92 -1.95 10.65
N ALA A 22 -2.73 -1.72 9.62
CA ALA A 22 -3.66 -2.72 9.11
C ALA A 22 -2.93 -3.90 8.46
N ALA A 23 -1.88 -3.64 7.67
CA ALA A 23 -1.05 -4.67 7.04
C ALA A 23 -0.36 -5.57 8.06
N ALA A 24 0.26 -4.96 9.09
CA ALA A 24 0.91 -5.72 10.17
C ALA A 24 -0.07 -6.60 10.93
N ALA A 25 -1.27 -6.09 11.24
CA ALA A 25 -2.31 -6.87 11.91
C ALA A 25 -2.84 -8.00 11.01
N LEU A 26 -3.08 -7.74 9.72
CA LEU A 26 -3.52 -8.73 8.75
C LEU A 26 -2.50 -9.86 8.58
N ALA A 27 -1.21 -9.53 8.62
CA ALA A 27 -0.13 -10.51 8.54
C ALA A 27 -0.12 -11.51 9.70
N GLN A 28 -0.69 -11.16 10.85
CA GLN A 28 -0.79 -12.02 12.03
C GLN A 28 -2.08 -12.88 12.06
N MET A 29 -3.02 -12.65 11.15
CA MET A 29 -4.26 -13.45 11.12
C MET A 29 -3.97 -14.91 10.76
N ALA A 30 -4.64 -15.83 11.44
CA ALA A 30 -4.53 -17.26 11.14
C ALA A 30 -5.04 -17.58 9.72
N GLY A 31 -4.36 -18.50 9.02
CA GLY A 31 -4.71 -18.93 7.66
C GLY A 31 -3.48 -19.23 6.82
N SER A 32 -3.48 -18.84 5.54
CA SER A 32 -2.34 -19.02 4.63
C SER A 32 -1.06 -18.43 5.21
N PRO A 33 0.11 -19.00 4.90
CA PRO A 33 1.39 -18.34 5.15
C PRO A 33 1.41 -16.95 4.52
N LYS A 34 1.95 -15.96 5.22
CA LYS A 34 1.93 -14.55 4.81
C LYS A 34 3.31 -13.94 4.78
N VAL A 35 3.49 -13.00 3.86
CA VAL A 35 4.65 -12.10 3.79
C VAL A 35 4.12 -10.69 3.84
N HIS A 36 4.70 -9.85 4.69
CA HIS A 36 4.41 -8.44 4.76
C HIS A 36 5.65 -7.66 4.31
N LEU A 37 5.51 -6.88 3.25
CA LEU A 37 6.55 -6.04 2.68
C LEU A 37 6.12 -4.58 2.79
N HIS A 38 7.06 -3.75 3.21
CA HIS A 38 6.89 -2.29 3.23
C HIS A 38 7.58 -1.69 2.01
N SER A 39 6.86 -0.97 1.15
CA SER A 39 7.44 -0.46 -0.10
C SER A 39 8.62 0.48 0.15
N ASP A 40 8.55 1.30 1.19
CA ASP A 40 9.57 2.32 1.48
C ASP A 40 10.94 1.70 1.80
N ASP A 41 10.99 0.44 2.29
CA ASP A 41 12.24 -0.28 2.54
C ASP A 41 13.06 -0.46 1.25
N PHE A 42 12.39 -0.59 0.11
CA PHE A 42 13.07 -0.77 -1.18
C PHE A 42 13.82 0.49 -1.63
N TRP A 43 13.31 1.68 -1.33
CA TRP A 43 14.07 2.93 -1.49
C TRP A 43 15.17 3.05 -0.45
N ALA A 44 14.92 2.62 0.79
CA ALA A 44 15.90 2.66 1.87
C ALA A 44 17.10 1.69 1.66
N PHE A 45 16.98 0.71 0.76
CA PHE A 45 18.11 -0.14 0.36
C PHE A 45 19.15 0.61 -0.48
N ILE A 46 18.81 1.73 -1.09
CA ILE A 46 19.77 2.57 -1.82
C ILE A 46 20.60 3.37 -0.79
N LYS A 47 21.83 2.91 -0.53
CA LYS A 47 22.65 3.48 0.55
C LYS A 47 23.48 4.69 0.13
N TYR A 48 23.68 4.87 -1.17
CA TYR A 48 24.43 6.01 -1.74
C TYR A 48 23.78 6.44 -3.05
N GLY A 49 23.69 7.75 -3.26
CA GLY A 49 23.11 8.32 -4.47
C GLY A 49 21.58 8.24 -4.55
N ALA A 50 20.90 7.96 -3.42
CA ALA A 50 19.45 7.98 -3.39
C ALA A 50 18.88 9.37 -3.70
N ILE A 51 17.89 9.41 -4.59
CA ILE A 51 17.11 10.61 -4.92
C ILE A 51 15.75 10.49 -4.22
N ALA A 52 15.29 11.58 -3.61
CA ALA A 52 13.99 11.55 -2.96
C ALA A 52 12.88 11.18 -3.95
N PRO A 53 12.03 10.16 -3.65
CA PRO A 53 11.10 9.57 -4.64
C PRO A 53 10.08 10.54 -5.25
N TYR A 54 9.82 11.65 -4.59
CA TYR A 54 8.88 12.68 -5.05
C TYR A 54 9.49 13.71 -5.99
N LEU A 55 10.81 13.67 -6.22
CA LEU A 55 11.49 14.59 -7.14
C LEU A 55 11.38 14.08 -8.59
N PRO A 56 11.24 14.98 -9.59
CA PRO A 56 11.18 14.57 -11.00
C PRO A 56 12.38 13.74 -11.45
N GLU A 57 13.57 14.03 -10.91
CA GLU A 57 14.83 13.35 -11.25
C GLU A 57 14.86 11.90 -10.76
N SER A 58 13.98 11.51 -9.83
CA SER A 58 13.92 10.15 -9.29
C SER A 58 13.22 9.15 -10.20
N GLN A 59 12.66 9.57 -11.34
CA GLN A 59 11.83 8.70 -12.18
C GLN A 59 12.49 7.37 -12.52
N THR A 60 13.73 7.40 -13.00
CA THR A 60 14.48 6.18 -13.35
C THR A 60 14.75 5.31 -12.13
N GLN A 61 15.12 5.92 -10.99
CA GLN A 61 15.30 5.21 -9.73
C GLN A 61 13.99 4.54 -9.28
N ASN A 62 12.88 5.28 -9.31
CA ASN A 62 11.57 4.76 -8.92
C ASN A 62 11.15 3.58 -9.78
N GLN A 63 11.41 3.64 -11.09
CA GLN A 63 11.17 2.53 -12.01
C GLN A 63 11.92 1.25 -11.58
N VAL A 64 13.23 1.37 -11.31
CA VAL A 64 14.06 0.24 -10.86
C VAL A 64 13.58 -0.32 -9.53
N VAL A 65 13.22 0.55 -8.58
CA VAL A 65 12.72 0.14 -7.27
C VAL A 65 11.39 -0.61 -7.42
N MET A 66 10.48 -0.11 -8.23
CA MET A 66 9.17 -0.73 -8.43
C MET A 66 9.27 -2.05 -9.20
N ASP A 67 10.18 -2.18 -10.18
CA ASP A 67 10.45 -3.46 -10.86
C ASP A 67 11.00 -4.51 -9.87
N ALA A 68 11.96 -4.14 -9.02
CA ALA A 68 12.49 -5.03 -7.99
C ALA A 68 11.40 -5.46 -7.01
N LEU A 69 10.54 -4.54 -6.60
CA LEU A 69 9.41 -4.79 -5.70
C LEU A 69 8.39 -5.74 -6.34
N SER A 70 8.00 -5.47 -7.58
CA SER A 70 7.06 -6.30 -8.35
C SER A 70 7.56 -7.74 -8.49
N ARG A 71 8.83 -7.94 -8.82
CA ARG A 71 9.46 -9.28 -8.88
C ARG A 71 9.48 -9.97 -7.52
N THR A 72 9.72 -9.21 -6.45
CA THR A 72 9.74 -9.76 -5.09
C THR A 72 8.37 -10.26 -4.67
N VAL A 73 7.30 -9.46 -4.87
CA VAL A 73 5.95 -9.88 -4.52
C VAL A 73 5.50 -11.08 -5.36
N SER A 74 5.87 -11.12 -6.67
CA SER A 74 5.60 -12.26 -7.55
C SER A 74 6.22 -13.55 -7.01
N ALA A 75 7.52 -13.52 -6.70
CA ALA A 75 8.25 -14.70 -6.24
C ALA A 75 7.63 -15.29 -4.96
N TYR A 76 7.25 -14.45 -3.99
CA TYR A 76 6.59 -14.93 -2.79
C TYR A 76 5.19 -15.48 -3.07
N ALA A 77 4.38 -14.80 -3.88
CA ALA A 77 3.03 -15.23 -4.20
C ALA A 77 3.04 -16.57 -4.97
N GLU A 78 3.91 -16.72 -5.96
CA GLU A 78 4.11 -17.97 -6.70
C GLU A 78 4.61 -19.09 -5.78
N GLY A 79 5.41 -18.76 -4.78
CA GLY A 79 5.87 -19.66 -3.72
C GLY A 79 4.78 -20.10 -2.72
N GLY A 80 3.55 -19.61 -2.87
CA GLY A 80 2.40 -20.05 -2.05
C GLY A 80 2.04 -19.15 -0.90
N TYR A 81 2.65 -17.96 -0.78
CA TYR A 81 2.34 -17.00 0.26
C TYR A 81 1.19 -16.07 -0.15
N PHE A 82 0.43 -15.60 0.82
CA PHE A 82 -0.34 -14.36 0.67
C PHE A 82 0.61 -13.19 0.92
N VAL A 83 0.77 -12.32 -0.07
CA VAL A 83 1.70 -11.18 0.02
C VAL A 83 0.93 -9.92 0.34
N ILE A 84 1.31 -9.26 1.41
CA ILE A 84 0.77 -7.97 1.82
C ILE A 84 1.87 -6.93 1.54
N LEU A 85 1.66 -6.08 0.56
CA LEU A 85 2.52 -4.95 0.23
C LEU A 85 1.84 -3.68 0.70
N ASP A 86 2.41 -2.98 1.69
CA ASP A 86 1.90 -1.67 2.09
C ASP A 86 2.87 -0.54 1.73
N GLY A 87 2.30 0.60 1.37
CA GLY A 87 3.06 1.80 1.04
C GLY A 87 2.30 2.80 0.18
N ILE A 88 2.99 3.81 -0.32
CA ILE A 88 2.41 4.80 -1.23
C ILE A 88 2.56 4.27 -2.68
N VAL A 89 1.76 3.28 -3.02
CA VAL A 89 1.69 2.70 -4.37
C VAL A 89 0.49 3.30 -5.09
N GLY A 90 0.69 4.47 -5.69
CA GLY A 90 -0.36 5.16 -6.42
C GLY A 90 -0.63 4.55 -7.81
N PRO A 91 -1.69 5.04 -8.51
CA PRO A 91 -2.03 4.55 -9.85
C PRO A 91 -0.88 4.59 -10.86
N TRP A 92 0.03 5.52 -10.69
CA TRP A 92 1.21 5.70 -11.54
C TRP A 92 2.24 4.58 -11.44
N PHE A 93 2.16 3.73 -10.42
CA PHE A 93 3.02 2.57 -10.23
C PHE A 93 2.32 1.24 -10.54
N LEU A 94 1.00 1.22 -10.75
CA LEU A 94 0.27 -0.01 -11.03
C LEU A 94 0.72 -0.73 -12.31
N PRO A 95 1.14 -0.04 -13.39
CA PRO A 95 1.65 -0.72 -14.58
C PRO A 95 2.79 -1.71 -14.32
N GLU A 96 3.60 -1.48 -13.27
CA GLU A 96 4.70 -2.38 -12.89
C GLU A 96 4.20 -3.75 -12.37
N PHE A 97 2.92 -3.83 -12.01
CA PHE A 97 2.29 -5.07 -11.53
C PHE A 97 1.44 -5.77 -12.61
N ASP A 98 1.35 -5.22 -13.83
CA ASP A 98 0.49 -5.76 -14.89
C ASP A 98 0.96 -7.15 -15.39
N GLY A 99 2.25 -7.46 -15.23
CA GLY A 99 2.82 -8.77 -15.61
C GLY A 99 2.55 -9.92 -14.63
N LEU A 100 1.93 -9.64 -13.49
CA LEU A 100 1.69 -10.66 -12.45
C LEU A 100 0.59 -11.64 -12.87
N THR A 101 0.83 -12.93 -12.66
CA THR A 101 -0.10 -14.01 -13.05
C THR A 101 -1.09 -14.40 -11.94
N VAL A 102 -0.88 -13.89 -10.74
CA VAL A 102 -1.71 -14.15 -9.56
C VAL A 102 -2.71 -13.02 -9.33
N PRO A 103 -3.82 -13.25 -8.60
CA PRO A 103 -4.77 -12.19 -8.25
C PRO A 103 -4.08 -11.08 -7.45
N VAL A 104 -4.33 -9.83 -7.84
CA VAL A 104 -3.84 -8.64 -7.15
C VAL A 104 -5.03 -7.83 -6.66
N HIS A 105 -5.19 -7.76 -5.35
CA HIS A 105 -6.12 -6.85 -4.68
C HIS A 105 -5.46 -5.49 -4.51
N TYR A 106 -6.10 -4.45 -4.97
CA TYR A 106 -5.64 -3.07 -4.78
C TYR A 106 -6.62 -2.35 -3.87
N VAL A 107 -6.20 -1.99 -2.69
CA VAL A 107 -7.04 -1.32 -1.68
C VAL A 107 -6.39 -0.01 -1.29
N VAL A 108 -7.10 1.09 -1.50
CA VAL A 108 -6.65 2.44 -1.14
C VAL A 108 -7.37 2.89 0.12
N LEU A 109 -6.63 3.08 1.20
CA LEU A 109 -7.16 3.68 2.43
C LEU A 109 -7.11 5.21 2.30
N ARG A 110 -8.27 5.85 2.26
CA ARG A 110 -8.38 7.30 2.10
C ARG A 110 -9.04 7.94 3.33
N PRO A 111 -8.27 8.48 4.28
CA PRO A 111 -8.79 9.27 5.39
C PRO A 111 -9.14 10.68 4.92
N PHE A 112 -9.96 11.40 5.70
CA PHE A 112 -10.06 12.86 5.56
C PHE A 112 -8.70 13.50 5.80
N LEU A 113 -8.41 14.61 5.12
CA LEU A 113 -7.10 15.25 5.16
C LEU A 113 -6.68 15.64 6.59
N GLU A 114 -7.60 16.20 7.37
CA GLU A 114 -7.35 16.62 8.75
C GLU A 114 -6.94 15.43 9.63
N LEU A 115 -7.59 14.29 9.44
CA LEU A 115 -7.26 13.05 10.16
C LEU A 115 -5.88 12.52 9.76
N ALA A 116 -5.54 12.57 8.47
CA ALA A 116 -4.24 12.18 7.96
C ALA A 116 -3.12 13.04 8.59
N ILE A 117 -3.27 14.36 8.59
CA ILE A 117 -2.32 15.30 9.19
C ILE A 117 -2.18 15.06 10.70
N ALA A 118 -3.31 14.92 11.42
CA ALA A 118 -3.29 14.68 12.85
C ALA A 118 -2.53 13.39 13.21
N ARG A 119 -2.77 12.28 12.49
CA ARG A 119 -2.11 11.00 12.71
C ARG A 119 -0.61 11.06 12.39
N CYS A 120 -0.21 11.77 11.33
CA CYS A 120 1.20 11.95 10.99
C CYS A 120 1.94 12.74 12.07
N ARG A 121 1.35 13.82 12.58
CA ARG A 121 1.91 14.62 13.67
C ARG A 121 2.03 13.83 14.98
N GLN A 122 1.00 13.04 15.31
CA GLN A 122 1.00 12.23 16.53
C GLN A 122 2.08 11.13 16.50
N ARG A 123 2.36 10.56 15.33
CA ARG A 123 3.39 9.52 15.18
C ARG A 123 4.79 10.09 15.42
N GLY A 124 5.11 11.29 14.92
CA GLY A 124 6.43 11.91 15.04
C GLY A 124 7.55 11.09 14.41
N GLY A 125 8.77 11.29 14.92
CA GLY A 125 9.97 10.58 14.45
C GLY A 125 10.31 10.90 12.99
N ASP A 126 10.79 9.90 12.25
CA ASP A 126 11.14 10.01 10.83
C ASP A 126 9.92 10.02 9.88
N THR A 127 8.70 10.06 10.44
CA THR A 127 7.47 10.13 9.65
C THR A 127 7.32 11.52 9.02
N LEU A 128 6.81 11.57 7.78
CA LEU A 128 6.46 12.83 7.14
C LEU A 128 5.44 13.60 8.01
N THR A 129 5.84 14.76 8.53
CA THR A 129 5.03 15.60 9.42
C THR A 129 4.66 16.94 8.80
N ASP A 130 5.27 17.32 7.67
CA ASP A 130 4.96 18.57 6.95
C ASP A 130 3.54 18.50 6.36
N PRO A 131 2.62 19.39 6.81
CA PRO A 131 1.25 19.40 6.33
C PRO A 131 1.14 19.68 4.83
N ALA A 132 2.04 20.48 4.25
CA ALA A 132 1.99 20.80 2.82
C ALA A 132 2.30 19.56 1.97
N ALA A 133 3.33 18.80 2.36
CA ALA A 133 3.69 17.55 1.70
C ALA A 133 2.60 16.47 1.88
N ILE A 134 2.02 16.35 3.09
CA ILE A 134 0.89 15.44 3.33
C ILE A 134 -0.29 15.82 2.47
N THR A 135 -0.64 17.10 2.36
CA THR A 135 -1.75 17.60 1.54
C THR A 135 -1.53 17.28 0.06
N ALA A 136 -0.31 17.51 -0.45
CA ALA A 136 0.04 17.21 -1.84
C ALA A 136 -0.09 15.72 -2.16
N LEU A 137 0.41 14.85 -1.29
CA LEU A 137 0.27 13.40 -1.44
C LEU A 137 -1.19 12.94 -1.29
N HIS A 138 -1.93 13.51 -0.34
CA HIS A 138 -3.35 13.21 -0.15
C HIS A 138 -4.17 13.56 -1.39
N ALA A 139 -3.90 14.71 -2.02
CA ALA A 139 -4.57 15.14 -3.23
C ALA A 139 -4.39 14.17 -4.41
N GLN A 140 -3.23 13.49 -4.49
CA GLN A 140 -2.99 12.46 -5.52
C GLN A 140 -3.91 11.23 -5.38
N PHE A 141 -4.48 11.01 -4.21
CA PHE A 141 -5.47 9.97 -3.94
C PHE A 141 -6.90 10.50 -3.90
N GLY A 142 -7.10 11.79 -4.17
CA GLY A 142 -8.41 12.45 -4.08
C GLY A 142 -9.35 12.20 -5.25
N ALA A 143 -8.81 11.80 -6.42
CA ALA A 143 -9.59 11.54 -7.63
C ALA A 143 -8.92 10.43 -8.45
N LEU A 144 -9.29 9.19 -8.19
CA LEU A 144 -8.67 8.00 -8.79
C LEU A 144 -9.37 7.50 -10.07
N GLY A 145 -10.40 8.22 -10.55
CA GLY A 145 -11.10 7.86 -11.78
C GLY A 145 -11.68 6.44 -11.73
N GLY A 146 -11.33 5.59 -12.67
CA GLY A 146 -11.79 4.20 -12.71
C GLY A 146 -11.39 3.35 -11.49
N LEU A 147 -10.45 3.82 -10.68
CA LEU A 147 -9.97 3.14 -9.48
C LEU A 147 -10.71 3.60 -8.20
N GLU A 148 -11.70 4.52 -8.29
CA GLU A 148 -12.50 4.91 -7.11
C GLU A 148 -13.19 3.72 -6.43
N LYS A 149 -13.55 2.70 -7.15
CA LYS A 149 -14.10 1.44 -6.62
C LYS A 149 -13.12 0.67 -5.71
N HIS A 150 -11.83 1.01 -5.74
CA HIS A 150 -10.79 0.43 -4.91
C HIS A 150 -10.52 1.23 -3.63
N VAL A 151 -11.32 2.26 -3.35
CA VAL A 151 -11.15 3.12 -2.18
C VAL A 151 -11.97 2.61 -1.00
N LEU A 152 -11.33 2.49 0.16
CA LEU A 152 -11.96 2.40 1.46
C LEU A 152 -11.79 3.75 2.17
N GLU A 153 -12.89 4.48 2.31
CA GLU A 153 -12.89 5.72 3.10
C GLU A 153 -12.64 5.38 4.57
N VAL A 154 -11.65 6.04 5.15
CA VAL A 154 -11.25 5.85 6.55
C VAL A 154 -11.71 7.05 7.35
N SER A 155 -12.54 6.83 8.35
CA SER A 155 -12.99 7.84 9.29
C SER A 155 -12.37 7.63 10.68
N ASN A 156 -13.21 7.49 11.69
CA ASN A 156 -12.77 7.22 13.06
C ASN A 156 -12.68 5.72 13.37
N ASP A 157 -12.38 4.91 12.35
CA ASP A 157 -12.19 3.47 12.54
C ASP A 157 -11.11 3.20 13.59
N SER A 158 -11.40 2.34 14.54
CA SER A 158 -10.37 1.73 15.38
C SER A 158 -9.47 0.83 14.55
N PRO A 159 -8.24 0.52 14.99
CA PRO A 159 -7.37 -0.41 14.28
C PRO A 159 -8.04 -1.76 13.98
N GLY A 160 -8.87 -2.28 14.89
CA GLY A 160 -9.61 -3.53 14.68
C GLY A 160 -10.67 -3.42 13.59
N GLN A 161 -11.47 -2.34 13.61
CA GLN A 161 -12.47 -2.10 12.57
C GLN A 161 -11.83 -1.92 11.19
N LEU A 162 -10.70 -1.20 11.11
CA LEU A 162 -9.99 -1.04 9.85
C LEU A 162 -9.45 -2.38 9.34
N LEU A 163 -8.88 -3.21 10.22
CA LEU A 163 -8.45 -4.57 9.89
C LEU A 163 -9.59 -5.41 9.31
N GLU A 164 -10.75 -5.43 9.99
CA GLU A 164 -11.93 -6.18 9.53
C GLU A 164 -12.39 -5.73 8.14
N ARG A 165 -12.40 -4.41 7.88
CA ARG A 165 -12.78 -3.86 6.58
C ARG A 165 -11.78 -4.22 5.48
N VAL A 166 -10.47 -4.17 5.77
CA VAL A 166 -9.44 -4.59 4.81
C VAL A 166 -9.53 -6.08 4.53
N ALA A 167 -9.72 -6.91 5.56
CA ALA A 167 -9.89 -8.35 5.39
C ALA A 167 -11.13 -8.67 4.54
N ALA A 168 -12.27 -8.03 4.83
CA ALA A 168 -13.49 -8.18 4.04
C ALA A 168 -13.33 -7.73 2.58
N ALA A 169 -12.55 -6.67 2.33
CA ALA A 169 -12.24 -6.22 0.98
C ALA A 169 -11.50 -7.29 0.16
N VAL A 170 -10.58 -8.01 0.81
CA VAL A 170 -9.87 -9.12 0.17
C VAL A 170 -10.80 -10.33 0.00
N ASP A 171 -11.51 -10.76 1.06
CA ASP A 171 -12.40 -11.93 1.05
C ASP A 171 -13.50 -11.82 -0.02
N THR A 172 -14.03 -10.65 -0.26
CA THR A 172 -15.09 -10.45 -1.28
C THR A 172 -14.57 -10.47 -2.71
N GLY A 173 -13.26 -10.30 -2.94
CA GLY A 173 -12.66 -10.15 -4.26
C GLY A 173 -13.10 -8.88 -5.00
N ALA A 174 -13.81 -7.96 -4.35
CA ALA A 174 -14.33 -6.74 -4.99
C ALA A 174 -13.23 -5.76 -5.42
N PHE A 175 -12.08 -5.86 -4.78
CA PHE A 175 -10.92 -5.00 -5.00
C PHE A 175 -9.83 -5.63 -5.88
N VAL A 176 -10.12 -6.76 -6.52
CA VAL A 176 -9.19 -7.37 -7.49
C VAL A 176 -9.07 -6.47 -8.72
N LEU A 177 -7.82 -6.15 -9.10
CA LEU A 177 -7.53 -5.47 -10.35
C LEU A 177 -7.94 -6.39 -11.51
N ARG A 178 -8.99 -5.99 -12.23
CA ARG A 178 -9.39 -6.69 -13.45
C ARG A 178 -8.58 -6.10 -14.61
N ARG A 179 -7.86 -6.94 -15.26
CA ARG A 179 -7.09 -6.66 -16.46
C ARG A 179 -7.95 -6.85 -17.69
#